data_951ae77c4302a0109af0224629adc29b
#
_entry.id   951ae77c4302a0109af0224629adc29b
#
_cell.length_a   1.000
_cell.length_b   1.000
_cell.length_c   1.000
_cell.angle_alpha   90.00
_cell.angle_beta   90.00
_cell.angle_gamma   90.00
#
_symmetry.space_group_name_H-M   'P 1'
#
loop_
_entity.id
_entity.type
_entity.pdbx_description
1 polymer ?
#
loop_
_entity_poly.entity_id
_entity_poly.type
_entity_poly.pdbx_seq_one_letter_code
_entity_poly.pdbx_strand_id
1 'polypeptide(L)'
;MSESVKKKNGSGLAAAGMVLGIIGVVLSFIPIINNIAFFIGILALIFGIIGILKKVGKGKAIAGIVLGILSIVITLAMQSTVSDAIDETSKELDKITGNSTEEVLKTEANVTLGDLQISKDEYGLTDSKMVVTVKNITDKKKSYSFHIEAVDANGNRIDEDYVYANDLSAGQTQNFEIFTYIEDSKIDGMKAATFKIIEASAY
;
A
#
# COMPACT_ATOMS: atom_id res chain seq x y z
N MET A 1 66.18 13.79 32.01
CA MET A 1 65.03 14.61 31.68
C MET A 1 64.07 13.78 30.80
N SER A 2 63.02 13.29 31.38
CA SER A 2 62.02 12.49 30.66
C SER A 2 60.89 13.44 30.24
N GLU A 3 60.81 13.80 28.97
CA GLU A 3 59.66 14.52 28.44
C GLU A 3 58.42 13.56 28.38
N SER A 4 57.52 13.76 29.30
CA SER A 4 56.20 13.09 29.25
C SER A 4 55.41 13.58 28.03
N VAL A 5 55.32 12.75 27.02
CA VAL A 5 54.42 12.96 25.88
C VAL A 5 52.99 13.03 26.40
N LYS A 6 52.46 14.22 26.57
CA LYS A 6 51.08 14.50 26.95
C LYS A 6 50.18 14.05 25.80
N LYS A 7 49.67 12.82 25.89
CA LYS A 7 48.67 12.25 24.94
C LYS A 7 47.50 13.21 24.85
N LYS A 8 47.28 13.86 23.71
CA LYS A 8 46.13 14.75 23.44
C LYS A 8 44.83 13.93 23.39
N ASN A 9 44.20 13.70 24.54
CA ASN A 9 42.97 12.89 24.70
C ASN A 9 41.75 13.42 23.96
N GLY A 10 41.83 14.49 23.16
CA GLY A 10 40.71 15.05 22.39
C GLY A 10 40.67 14.66 20.91
N SER A 11 41.80 14.17 20.34
CA SER A 11 41.85 13.82 18.92
C SER A 11 41.08 12.53 18.58
N GLY A 12 40.91 11.64 19.56
CA GLY A 12 40.13 10.40 19.42
C GLY A 12 38.63 10.66 19.26
N LEU A 13 38.05 11.57 20.05
CA LEU A 13 36.64 11.95 19.93
C LEU A 13 36.33 12.63 18.60
N ALA A 14 37.21 13.51 18.12
CA ALA A 14 37.03 14.14 16.81
C ALA A 14 37.15 13.13 15.66
N ALA A 15 38.06 12.15 15.78
CA ALA A 15 38.16 11.05 14.81
C ALA A 15 36.93 10.12 14.86
N ALA A 16 36.47 9.79 16.07
CA ALA A 16 35.23 8.99 16.23
C ALA A 16 34.01 9.68 15.62
N GLY A 17 33.83 10.99 15.83
CA GLY A 17 32.78 11.76 15.21
C GLY A 17 32.81 11.74 13.68
N MET A 18 34.01 11.85 13.09
CA MET A 18 34.17 11.74 11.64
C MET A 18 33.81 10.35 11.11
N VAL A 19 34.30 9.29 11.76
CA VAL A 19 33.99 7.89 11.36
C VAL A 19 32.53 7.59 11.50
N LEU A 20 31.88 7.96 12.60
CA LEU A 20 30.43 7.79 12.80
C LEU A 20 29.63 8.58 11.77
N GLY A 21 30.06 9.78 11.40
CA GLY A 21 29.43 10.57 10.35
C GLY A 21 29.47 9.87 8.99
N ILE A 22 30.61 9.26 8.62
CA ILE A 22 30.74 8.48 7.37
C ILE A 22 29.79 7.26 7.40
N ILE A 23 29.82 6.52 8.50
CA ILE A 23 28.94 5.34 8.68
C ILE A 23 27.46 5.76 8.62
N GLY A 24 27.10 6.86 9.29
CA GLY A 24 25.74 7.41 9.27
C GLY A 24 25.28 7.75 7.85
N VAL A 25 26.10 8.42 7.06
CA VAL A 25 25.77 8.74 5.66
C VAL A 25 25.58 7.47 4.82
N VAL A 26 26.47 6.47 4.95
CA VAL A 26 26.33 5.20 4.19
C VAL A 26 25.05 4.47 4.57
N LEU A 27 24.74 4.38 5.86
CA LEU A 27 23.54 3.68 6.34
C LEU A 27 22.24 4.44 6.03
N SER A 28 22.28 5.75 5.82
CA SER A 28 21.09 6.56 5.54
C SER A 28 20.44 6.23 4.18
N PHE A 29 21.16 5.57 3.28
CA PHE A 29 20.62 5.10 1.99
C PHE A 29 19.90 3.74 2.06
N ILE A 30 19.95 3.06 3.20
CA ILE A 30 19.31 1.74 3.36
C ILE A 30 17.98 1.93 4.13
N PRO A 31 16.80 1.82 3.50
CA PRO A 31 15.52 2.18 4.10
C PRO A 31 15.23 1.49 5.44
N ILE A 32 15.55 0.19 5.56
CA ILE A 32 15.28 -0.61 6.76
C ILE A 32 16.15 -0.19 7.94
N ILE A 33 17.40 0.28 7.69
CA ILE A 33 18.40 0.62 8.71
C ILE A 33 18.45 2.14 8.94
N ASN A 34 17.67 2.89 8.18
CA ASN A 34 17.66 4.34 8.15
C ASN A 34 17.46 4.99 9.54
N ASN A 35 16.60 4.42 10.39
CA ASN A 35 16.40 4.91 11.76
C ASN A 35 17.67 4.82 12.62
N ILE A 36 18.52 3.82 12.39
CA ILE A 36 19.81 3.68 13.07
C ILE A 36 20.77 4.78 12.60
N ALA A 37 20.78 5.09 11.30
CA ALA A 37 21.59 6.15 10.72
C ALA A 37 21.28 7.53 11.35
N PHE A 38 20.02 7.80 11.67
CA PHE A 38 19.61 9.01 12.37
C PHE A 38 20.29 9.15 13.74
N PHE A 39 20.27 8.11 14.56
CA PHE A 39 20.94 8.13 15.87
C PHE A 39 22.46 8.22 15.75
N ILE A 40 23.07 7.56 14.77
CA ILE A 40 24.50 7.66 14.49
C ILE A 40 24.87 9.08 14.06
N GLY A 41 24.04 9.74 13.25
CA GLY A 41 24.20 11.13 12.84
C GLY A 41 24.19 12.09 14.03
N ILE A 42 23.28 11.90 14.99
CA ILE A 42 23.23 12.68 16.23
C ILE A 42 24.51 12.47 17.06
N LEU A 43 24.97 11.23 17.21
CA LEU A 43 26.22 10.94 17.95
C LEU A 43 27.42 11.59 17.26
N ALA A 44 27.52 11.57 15.95
CA ALA A 44 28.57 12.23 15.17
C ALA A 44 28.58 13.74 15.40
N LEU A 45 27.38 14.37 15.45
CA LEU A 45 27.21 15.78 15.80
C LEU A 45 27.76 16.10 17.20
N ILE A 46 27.33 15.33 18.22
CA ILE A 46 27.76 15.52 19.61
C ILE A 46 29.28 15.41 19.73
N PHE A 47 29.89 14.39 19.15
CA PHE A 47 31.33 14.18 19.20
C PHE A 47 32.11 15.26 18.41
N GLY A 48 31.52 15.72 17.30
CA GLY A 48 32.07 16.84 16.54
C GLY A 48 32.09 18.14 17.35
N ILE A 49 30.97 18.48 18.02
CA ILE A 49 30.88 19.67 18.88
C ILE A 49 31.89 19.60 20.03
N ILE A 50 31.97 18.46 20.72
CA ILE A 50 32.92 18.25 21.82
C ILE A 50 34.37 18.41 21.30
N GLY A 51 34.65 17.89 20.08
CA GLY A 51 35.95 18.04 19.43
C GLY A 51 36.33 19.49 19.17
N ILE A 52 35.40 20.33 18.73
CA ILE A 52 35.64 21.79 18.54
C ILE A 52 35.87 22.48 19.87
N LEU A 53 35.04 22.22 20.87
CA LEU A 53 35.17 22.83 22.21
C LEU A 53 36.52 22.52 22.88
N LYS A 54 36.99 21.30 22.71
CA LYS A 54 38.33 20.89 23.23
C LYS A 54 39.50 21.40 22.39
N LYS A 55 39.25 22.13 21.30
CA LYS A 55 40.25 22.70 20.37
C LYS A 55 41.25 21.67 19.80
N VAL A 56 40.84 20.40 19.70
CA VAL A 56 41.72 19.30 19.25
C VAL A 56 41.14 18.67 18.00
N GLY A 57 41.93 18.61 16.93
CA GLY A 57 41.52 17.98 15.68
C GLY A 57 40.37 18.70 14.96
N LYS A 58 40.39 20.04 14.92
CA LYS A 58 39.32 20.90 14.39
C LYS A 58 38.79 20.44 13.03
N GLY A 59 39.65 20.05 12.09
CA GLY A 59 39.23 19.58 10.77
C GLY A 59 38.36 18.31 10.85
N LYS A 60 38.76 17.33 11.67
CA LYS A 60 37.99 16.08 11.88
C LYS A 60 36.66 16.34 12.61
N ALA A 61 36.66 17.29 13.55
CA ALA A 61 35.48 17.68 14.30
C ALA A 61 34.46 18.37 13.38
N ILE A 62 34.89 19.27 12.51
CA ILE A 62 34.04 19.92 11.50
C ILE A 62 33.50 18.89 10.51
N ALA A 63 34.35 17.98 10.02
CA ALA A 63 33.89 16.89 9.12
C ALA A 63 32.81 16.02 9.79
N GLY A 64 32.96 15.66 11.06
CA GLY A 64 31.95 14.90 11.82
C GLY A 64 30.60 15.64 11.94
N ILE A 65 30.63 16.95 12.16
CA ILE A 65 29.41 17.77 12.22
C ILE A 65 28.73 17.81 10.85
N VAL A 66 29.48 18.13 9.78
CA VAL A 66 28.90 18.21 8.42
C VAL A 66 28.31 16.87 7.98
N LEU A 67 29.04 15.78 8.20
CA LEU A 67 28.54 14.42 7.85
C LEU A 67 27.35 13.99 8.73
N GLY A 68 27.31 14.37 10.00
CA GLY A 68 26.20 14.11 10.90
C GLY A 68 24.94 14.84 10.44
N ILE A 69 25.04 16.12 10.07
CA ILE A 69 23.92 16.89 9.51
C ILE A 69 23.46 16.26 8.19
N LEU A 70 24.39 15.94 7.29
CA LEU A 70 24.09 15.33 6.01
C LEU A 70 23.37 13.99 6.17
N SER A 71 23.82 13.14 7.09
CA SER A 71 23.15 11.88 7.43
C SER A 71 21.71 12.09 7.86
N ILE A 72 21.44 13.04 8.74
CA ILE A 72 20.07 13.36 9.22
C ILE A 72 19.19 13.84 8.06
N VAL A 73 19.69 14.74 7.22
CA VAL A 73 18.93 15.27 6.07
C VAL A 73 18.58 14.17 5.08
N ILE A 74 19.54 13.31 4.73
CA ILE A 74 19.30 12.17 3.84
C ILE A 74 18.29 11.21 4.47
N THR A 75 18.42 10.91 5.77
CA THR A 75 17.48 10.03 6.49
C THR A 75 16.05 10.54 6.38
N LEU A 76 15.82 11.83 6.65
CA LEU A 76 14.49 12.42 6.58
C LEU A 76 13.93 12.45 5.16
N ALA A 77 14.75 12.76 4.15
CA ALA A 77 14.34 12.74 2.76
C ALA A 77 13.99 11.33 2.27
N MET A 78 14.76 10.32 2.64
CA MET A 78 14.47 8.92 2.28
C MET A 78 13.23 8.39 3.00
N GLN A 79 12.97 8.83 4.22
CA GLN A 79 11.83 8.38 5.00
C GLN A 79 10.50 8.84 4.37
N SER A 80 10.40 10.06 3.86
CA SER A 80 9.21 10.52 3.14
C SER A 80 8.97 9.73 1.85
N THR A 81 10.00 9.53 1.03
CA THR A 81 9.90 8.79 -0.23
C THR A 81 9.50 7.32 -0.01
N VAL A 82 10.01 6.67 1.04
CA VAL A 82 9.67 5.29 1.37
C VAL A 82 8.24 5.19 1.90
N SER A 83 7.79 6.14 2.72
CA SER A 83 6.40 6.17 3.20
C SER A 83 5.42 6.31 2.05
N ASP A 84 5.66 7.23 1.11
CA ASP A 84 4.81 7.43 -0.06
C ASP A 84 4.73 6.14 -0.92
N ALA A 85 5.86 5.46 -1.14
CA ALA A 85 5.90 4.21 -1.89
C ALA A 85 5.19 3.04 -1.17
N ILE A 86 5.26 2.99 0.17
CA ILE A 86 4.54 1.99 0.98
C ILE A 86 3.03 2.26 0.91
N ASP A 87 2.62 3.53 1.02
CA ASP A 87 1.21 3.91 0.96
C ASP A 87 0.59 3.60 -0.41
N GLU A 88 1.31 3.86 -1.51
CA GLU A 88 0.88 3.49 -2.86
C GLU A 88 0.76 1.96 -3.00
N THR A 89 1.77 1.21 -2.55
CA THR A 89 1.75 -0.26 -2.61
C THR A 89 0.62 -0.83 -1.76
N SER A 90 0.35 -0.28 -0.58
CA SER A 90 -0.75 -0.72 0.28
C SER A 90 -2.10 -0.49 -0.39
N LYS A 91 -2.32 0.67 -1.01
CA LYS A 91 -3.57 0.97 -1.74
C LYS A 91 -3.78 0.02 -2.93
N GLU A 92 -2.72 -0.27 -3.69
CA GLU A 92 -2.81 -1.25 -4.79
C GLU A 92 -3.10 -2.67 -4.27
N LEU A 93 -2.49 -3.09 -3.15
CA LEU A 93 -2.81 -4.36 -2.51
C LEU A 93 -4.26 -4.41 -2.03
N ASP A 94 -4.76 -3.35 -1.40
CA ASP A 94 -6.14 -3.27 -0.94
C ASP A 94 -7.14 -3.38 -2.10
N LYS A 95 -6.84 -2.82 -3.27
CA LYS A 95 -7.66 -2.98 -4.48
C LYS A 95 -7.63 -4.42 -5.00
N ILE A 96 -6.46 -5.07 -5.01
CA ILE A 96 -6.30 -6.46 -5.47
C ILE A 96 -6.99 -7.44 -4.53
N THR A 97 -6.98 -7.17 -3.23
CA THR A 97 -7.55 -8.07 -2.19
C THR A 97 -9.02 -7.80 -1.88
N GLY A 98 -9.66 -6.83 -2.55
CA GLY A 98 -11.05 -6.43 -2.30
C GLY A 98 -11.27 -5.58 -1.06
N ASN A 99 -10.22 -5.24 -0.31
CA ASN A 99 -10.31 -4.40 0.89
C ASN A 99 -10.68 -2.94 0.58
N SER A 100 -10.58 -2.53 -0.70
CA SER A 100 -10.94 -1.19 -1.19
C SER A 100 -12.13 -1.21 -2.14
N THR A 101 -13.14 -2.03 -1.87
CA THR A 101 -14.34 -2.20 -2.71
C THR A 101 -14.95 -0.86 -3.15
N GLU A 102 -15.16 0.06 -2.20
CA GLU A 102 -15.75 1.38 -2.50
C GLU A 102 -14.85 2.21 -3.44
N GLU A 103 -13.53 2.17 -3.27
CA GLU A 103 -12.57 2.87 -4.11
C GLU A 103 -12.58 2.29 -5.54
N VAL A 104 -12.56 0.96 -5.69
CA VAL A 104 -12.62 0.28 -7.00
C VAL A 104 -13.90 0.67 -7.75
N LEU A 105 -15.06 0.60 -7.09
CA LEU A 105 -16.35 0.97 -7.68
C LEU A 105 -16.46 2.46 -8.02
N LYS A 106 -15.71 3.32 -7.36
CA LYS A 106 -15.73 4.77 -7.58
C LYS A 106 -14.74 5.24 -8.65
N THR A 107 -13.55 4.61 -8.70
CA THR A 107 -12.42 5.14 -9.50
C THR A 107 -11.95 4.23 -10.62
N GLU A 108 -12.29 2.93 -10.57
CA GLU A 108 -11.73 1.94 -11.51
C GLU A 108 -12.79 1.30 -12.42
N ALA A 109 -13.96 0.99 -11.87
CA ALA A 109 -15.02 0.31 -12.62
C ALA A 109 -16.40 0.91 -12.33
N ASN A 110 -17.18 1.12 -13.38
CA ASN A 110 -18.62 1.36 -13.24
C ASN A 110 -19.35 0.04 -13.40
N VAL A 111 -20.09 -0.39 -12.36
CA VAL A 111 -20.80 -1.66 -12.33
C VAL A 111 -22.28 -1.39 -12.16
N THR A 112 -23.09 -1.98 -13.05
CA THR A 112 -24.55 -1.90 -12.97
C THR A 112 -25.11 -3.30 -12.83
N LEU A 113 -25.87 -3.54 -11.77
CA LEU A 113 -26.65 -4.76 -11.57
C LEU A 113 -28.00 -4.59 -12.26
N GLY A 114 -28.35 -5.51 -13.16
CA GLY A 114 -29.66 -5.56 -13.78
C GLY A 114 -30.69 -6.27 -12.89
N ASP A 115 -31.91 -6.41 -13.39
CA ASP A 115 -32.95 -7.14 -12.70
C ASP A 115 -32.74 -8.65 -12.82
N LEU A 116 -33.02 -9.39 -11.74
CA LEU A 116 -33.06 -10.85 -11.77
C LEU A 116 -34.28 -11.32 -12.54
N GLN A 117 -34.04 -12.04 -13.62
CA GLN A 117 -35.09 -12.69 -14.43
C GLN A 117 -35.19 -14.15 -14.00
N ILE A 118 -36.41 -14.62 -13.69
CA ILE A 118 -36.69 -16.01 -13.37
C ILE A 118 -37.89 -16.43 -14.21
N SER A 119 -37.73 -17.47 -15.01
CA SER A 119 -38.77 -18.06 -15.83
C SER A 119 -38.78 -19.59 -15.65
N LYS A 120 -39.85 -20.24 -16.08
CA LYS A 120 -39.90 -21.69 -16.21
C LYS A 120 -40.02 -22.05 -17.66
N ASP A 121 -39.26 -23.04 -18.09
CA ASP A 121 -39.38 -23.60 -19.43
C ASP A 121 -40.64 -24.48 -19.59
N GLU A 122 -40.83 -25.02 -20.78
CA GLU A 122 -41.99 -25.90 -21.09
C GLU A 122 -41.96 -27.23 -20.33
N TYR A 123 -40.81 -27.61 -19.77
CA TYR A 123 -40.63 -28.82 -18.95
C TYR A 123 -40.73 -28.53 -17.45
N GLY A 124 -40.98 -27.28 -17.06
CA GLY A 124 -41.06 -26.83 -15.67
C GLY A 124 -39.69 -26.60 -14.98
N LEU A 125 -38.58 -26.63 -15.74
CA LEU A 125 -37.26 -26.29 -15.21
C LEU A 125 -37.14 -24.78 -15.04
N THR A 126 -36.51 -24.37 -13.94
CA THR A 126 -36.26 -22.96 -13.66
C THR A 126 -35.07 -22.48 -14.46
N ASP A 127 -35.29 -21.45 -15.26
CA ASP A 127 -34.26 -20.66 -15.91
C ASP A 127 -34.14 -19.31 -15.21
N SER A 128 -32.93 -18.91 -14.87
CA SER A 128 -32.67 -17.66 -14.12
C SER A 128 -31.42 -16.96 -14.63
N LYS A 129 -31.43 -15.63 -14.59
CA LYS A 129 -30.29 -14.82 -14.88
C LYS A 129 -30.41 -13.39 -14.40
N MET A 130 -29.31 -12.80 -14.04
CA MET A 130 -29.14 -11.36 -13.88
C MET A 130 -27.98 -10.90 -14.77
N VAL A 131 -28.16 -9.79 -15.49
CA VAL A 131 -27.10 -9.20 -16.30
C VAL A 131 -26.37 -8.16 -15.46
N VAL A 132 -25.07 -8.35 -15.31
CA VAL A 132 -24.15 -7.37 -14.69
C VAL A 132 -23.34 -6.73 -15.79
N THR A 133 -23.43 -5.40 -15.90
CA THR A 133 -22.66 -4.60 -16.84
C THR A 133 -21.45 -4.01 -16.12
N VAL A 134 -20.25 -4.33 -16.60
CA VAL A 134 -18.99 -3.81 -16.06
C VAL A 134 -18.32 -2.93 -17.13
N LYS A 135 -17.98 -1.69 -16.76
CA LYS A 135 -17.20 -0.77 -17.58
C LYS A 135 -15.89 -0.40 -16.89
N ASN A 136 -14.78 -0.63 -17.55
CA ASN A 136 -13.48 -0.10 -17.12
C ASN A 136 -13.48 1.43 -17.35
N ILE A 137 -13.38 2.23 -16.28
CA ILE A 137 -13.34 3.70 -16.37
C ILE A 137 -11.93 4.26 -16.25
N THR A 138 -10.91 3.40 -16.17
CA THR A 138 -9.50 3.80 -16.17
C THR A 138 -8.97 4.00 -17.58
N ASP A 139 -7.77 4.56 -17.69
CA ASP A 139 -7.02 4.76 -18.93
C ASP A 139 -6.15 3.56 -19.35
N LYS A 140 -6.22 2.45 -18.60
CA LYS A 140 -5.42 1.24 -18.80
C LYS A 140 -6.30 0.01 -18.95
N LYS A 141 -5.71 -1.04 -19.52
CA LYS A 141 -6.32 -2.37 -19.50
C LYS A 141 -6.26 -2.94 -18.09
N LYS A 142 -7.40 -3.43 -17.58
CA LYS A 142 -7.55 -3.97 -16.23
C LYS A 142 -8.43 -5.21 -16.21
N SER A 143 -8.23 -6.03 -15.20
CA SER A 143 -9.12 -7.14 -14.84
C SER A 143 -9.78 -6.83 -13.51
N TYR A 144 -11.01 -7.34 -13.34
CA TYR A 144 -11.82 -7.10 -12.14
C TYR A 144 -12.47 -8.39 -11.67
N SER A 145 -12.65 -8.51 -10.36
CA SER A 145 -13.58 -9.47 -9.77
C SER A 145 -14.57 -8.76 -8.86
N PHE A 146 -15.83 -9.20 -8.92
CA PHE A 146 -16.89 -8.66 -8.09
C PHE A 146 -17.62 -9.82 -7.42
N HIS A 147 -17.82 -9.73 -6.11
CA HIS A 147 -18.64 -10.64 -5.32
C HIS A 147 -19.99 -9.99 -5.06
N ILE A 148 -21.05 -10.60 -5.53
CA ILE A 148 -22.41 -10.11 -5.42
C ILE A 148 -23.22 -11.03 -4.51
N GLU A 149 -23.86 -10.45 -3.49
CA GLU A 149 -24.80 -11.15 -2.62
C GLU A 149 -26.24 -10.77 -2.91
N ALA A 150 -27.12 -11.77 -2.86
CA ALA A 150 -28.56 -11.62 -2.73
C ALA A 150 -28.92 -11.73 -1.24
N VAL A 151 -29.55 -10.72 -0.66
CA VAL A 151 -29.91 -10.69 0.77
C VAL A 151 -31.42 -10.48 0.96
N ASP A 152 -31.95 -11.04 2.06
CA ASP A 152 -33.33 -10.80 2.49
C ASP A 152 -33.53 -9.42 3.12
N ALA A 153 -34.76 -9.10 3.52
CA ALA A 153 -35.09 -7.82 4.16
C ALA A 153 -34.36 -7.60 5.52
N ASN A 154 -33.88 -8.67 6.14
CA ASN A 154 -33.12 -8.61 7.40
C ASN A 154 -31.62 -8.52 7.16
N GLY A 155 -31.16 -8.59 5.88
CA GLY A 155 -29.76 -8.59 5.50
C GLY A 155 -29.07 -9.97 5.55
N ASN A 156 -29.84 -11.05 5.74
CA ASN A 156 -29.28 -12.40 5.68
C ASN A 156 -29.06 -12.81 4.22
N ARG A 157 -27.92 -13.42 3.93
CA ARG A 157 -27.60 -13.93 2.59
C ARG A 157 -28.52 -15.09 2.21
N ILE A 158 -29.13 -14.98 1.04
CA ILE A 158 -29.92 -16.02 0.38
C ILE A 158 -29.03 -16.79 -0.58
N ASP A 159 -28.25 -16.04 -1.40
CA ASP A 159 -27.34 -16.59 -2.41
C ASP A 159 -26.22 -15.61 -2.73
N GLU A 160 -25.21 -16.09 -3.47
CA GLU A 160 -24.07 -15.28 -3.92
C GLU A 160 -23.57 -15.75 -5.28
N ASP A 161 -22.99 -14.83 -6.05
CA ASP A 161 -22.33 -15.14 -7.31
C ASP A 161 -21.19 -14.16 -7.60
N TYR A 162 -20.37 -14.47 -8.60
CA TYR A 162 -19.15 -13.75 -8.92
C TYR A 162 -19.11 -13.34 -10.38
N VAL A 163 -18.55 -12.15 -10.63
CA VAL A 163 -18.20 -11.67 -11.97
C VAL A 163 -16.68 -11.58 -12.07
N TYR A 164 -16.11 -12.17 -13.12
CA TYR A 164 -14.71 -12.07 -13.47
C TYR A 164 -14.58 -11.39 -14.83
N ALA A 165 -14.29 -10.09 -14.82
CA ALA A 165 -14.12 -9.28 -16.02
C ALA A 165 -12.63 -9.17 -16.36
N ASN A 166 -12.14 -10.09 -17.20
CA ASN A 166 -10.72 -10.17 -17.52
C ASN A 166 -10.36 -9.27 -18.71
N ASP A 167 -9.19 -8.61 -18.61
CA ASP A 167 -8.53 -7.88 -19.69
C ASP A 167 -9.38 -6.80 -20.37
N LEU A 168 -10.26 -6.11 -19.63
CA LEU A 168 -11.03 -5.00 -20.17
C LEU A 168 -10.11 -3.84 -20.56
N SER A 169 -10.13 -3.45 -21.83
CA SER A 169 -9.43 -2.28 -22.31
C SER A 169 -9.98 -0.99 -21.69
N ALA A 170 -9.20 0.10 -21.73
CA ALA A 170 -9.64 1.41 -21.28
C ALA A 170 -11.00 1.80 -21.90
N GLY A 171 -11.97 2.14 -21.08
CA GLY A 171 -13.33 2.51 -21.49
C GLY A 171 -14.21 1.36 -21.98
N GLN A 172 -13.71 0.13 -22.06
CA GLN A 172 -14.46 -1.03 -22.54
C GLN A 172 -15.58 -1.40 -21.56
N THR A 173 -16.72 -1.81 -22.11
CA THR A 173 -17.87 -2.33 -21.37
C THR A 173 -18.12 -3.77 -21.76
N GLN A 174 -18.46 -4.61 -20.79
CA GLN A 174 -18.83 -6.01 -21.00
C GLN A 174 -19.99 -6.40 -20.08
N ASN A 175 -20.86 -7.28 -20.60
CA ASN A 175 -21.99 -7.83 -19.85
C ASN A 175 -21.66 -9.25 -19.40
N PHE A 176 -22.09 -9.60 -18.20
CA PHE A 176 -21.94 -10.91 -17.59
C PHE A 176 -23.29 -11.37 -17.10
N GLU A 177 -23.59 -12.66 -17.28
CA GLU A 177 -24.78 -13.28 -16.72
C GLU A 177 -24.38 -14.01 -15.44
N ILE A 178 -25.07 -13.72 -14.35
CA ILE A 178 -24.90 -14.36 -13.04
C ILE A 178 -26.25 -14.87 -12.53
N PHE A 179 -26.23 -15.65 -11.45
CA PHE A 179 -27.41 -16.33 -10.91
C PHE A 179 -28.15 -17.15 -11.98
N THR A 180 -27.35 -17.81 -12.86
CA THR A 180 -27.88 -18.64 -13.94
C THR A 180 -28.45 -19.98 -13.45
N TYR A 181 -28.21 -20.29 -12.20
CA TYR A 181 -28.82 -21.43 -11.50
C TYR A 181 -29.23 -21.00 -10.09
N ILE A 182 -30.50 -21.18 -9.76
CA ILE A 182 -31.06 -20.94 -8.44
C ILE A 182 -31.78 -22.22 -7.98
N GLU A 183 -31.44 -22.70 -6.79
CA GLU A 183 -32.14 -23.82 -6.18
C GLU A 183 -33.63 -23.48 -5.99
N ASP A 184 -34.54 -24.42 -6.30
CA ASP A 184 -35.99 -24.22 -6.18
C ASP A 184 -36.43 -23.71 -4.80
N SER A 185 -35.74 -24.13 -3.75
CA SER A 185 -35.99 -23.70 -2.36
C SER A 185 -35.69 -22.21 -2.12
N LYS A 186 -34.83 -21.59 -2.95
CA LYS A 186 -34.40 -20.20 -2.84
C LYS A 186 -35.19 -19.23 -3.74
N ILE A 187 -35.96 -19.74 -4.73
CA ILE A 187 -36.60 -18.92 -5.78
C ILE A 187 -37.43 -17.78 -5.20
N ASP A 188 -38.29 -18.05 -4.23
CA ASP A 188 -39.16 -17.02 -3.66
C ASP A 188 -38.39 -15.98 -2.86
N GLY A 189 -37.32 -16.39 -2.16
CA GLY A 189 -36.38 -15.49 -1.51
C GLY A 189 -35.66 -14.61 -2.51
N MET A 190 -35.13 -15.19 -3.60
CA MET A 190 -34.41 -14.48 -4.65
C MET A 190 -35.24 -13.45 -5.38
N LYS A 191 -36.56 -13.71 -5.60
CA LYS A 191 -37.48 -12.72 -6.19
C LYS A 191 -37.65 -11.47 -5.32
N ALA A 192 -37.55 -11.62 -4.02
CA ALA A 192 -37.68 -10.53 -3.05
C ALA A 192 -36.32 -9.95 -2.57
N ALA A 193 -35.21 -10.51 -3.06
CA ALA A 193 -33.90 -10.17 -2.60
C ALA A 193 -33.43 -8.76 -3.04
N THR A 194 -32.61 -8.16 -2.21
CA THR A 194 -31.78 -7.01 -2.59
C THR A 194 -30.40 -7.50 -2.96
N PHE A 195 -29.87 -7.03 -4.10
CA PHE A 195 -28.55 -7.39 -4.60
C PHE A 195 -27.54 -6.29 -4.27
N LYS A 196 -26.38 -6.68 -3.78
CA LYS A 196 -25.29 -5.75 -3.42
C LYS A 196 -23.92 -6.33 -3.78
N ILE A 197 -23.01 -5.45 -4.20
CA ILE A 197 -21.60 -5.81 -4.36
C ILE A 197 -20.96 -5.67 -2.99
N ILE A 198 -20.43 -6.76 -2.44
CA ILE A 198 -19.81 -6.78 -1.12
C ILE A 198 -18.29 -6.72 -1.21
N GLU A 199 -17.74 -7.14 -2.36
CA GLU A 199 -16.30 -7.10 -2.62
C GLU A 199 -16.04 -6.75 -4.09
N ALA A 200 -15.07 -5.87 -4.34
CA ALA A 200 -14.58 -5.54 -5.67
C ALA A 200 -13.06 -5.47 -5.64
N SER A 201 -12.42 -6.19 -6.56
CA SER A 201 -10.98 -6.17 -6.76
C SER A 201 -10.63 -5.73 -8.17
N ALA A 202 -9.50 -5.02 -8.33
CA ALA A 202 -8.94 -4.58 -9.61
C ALA A 202 -7.45 -4.96 -9.70
N TYR A 203 -7.00 -5.53 -10.83
CA TYR A 203 -5.62 -5.99 -11.02
C TYR A 203 -5.19 -5.95 -12.49
#